data_35b6f69f0f94f549c1ce266a13f07721
#
_entry.id   35b6f69f0f94f549c1ce266a13f07721
#
_cell.length_a   1.000
_cell.length_b   1.000
_cell.length_c   1.000
_cell.angle_alpha   90.00
_cell.angle_beta   90.00
_cell.angle_gamma   90.00
#
_symmetry.space_group_name_H-M   'P 1'
#
loop_
_entity.id
_entity.type
_entity.pdbx_description
1 polymer ?
#
loop_
_entity_poly.entity_id
_entity_poly.type
_entity_poly.pdbx_seq_one_letter_code
_entity_poly.pdbx_strand_id
1 'polypeptide(L)'
;MISDRDRIRKIAEEWVHFTGLAVDSQERDSLVRVLDEVDDIIRLSPSGGWMFIEAVRRMNVDASLLSNLAAGPLEDYLIVHGDAEILRLENLAKQDRSLRELLGQTWKNSMSDEVWRRVQLAAKSG
;
A
#
# COMPACT_ATOMS: atom_id res chain seq x y z
N MET A 1 7.98 5.08 -25.08
CA MET A 1 8.57 5.02 -23.71
C MET A 1 7.44 4.95 -22.69
N ILE A 2 7.50 4.01 -21.78
CA ILE A 2 6.49 3.83 -20.74
C ILE A 2 6.78 4.80 -19.60
N SER A 3 5.77 5.59 -19.19
CA SER A 3 5.93 6.51 -18.04
C SER A 3 6.02 5.71 -16.74
N ASP A 4 6.57 6.34 -15.67
CA ASP A 4 6.61 5.73 -14.35
C ASP A 4 5.21 5.37 -13.87
N ARG A 5 4.23 6.24 -14.11
CA ARG A 5 2.84 5.99 -13.73
C ARG A 5 2.30 4.73 -14.41
N ASP A 6 2.55 4.56 -15.71
CA ASP A 6 2.07 3.40 -16.45
C ASP A 6 2.76 2.13 -15.99
N ARG A 7 4.06 2.20 -15.72
CA ARG A 7 4.82 1.07 -15.20
C ARG A 7 4.29 0.63 -13.83
N ILE A 8 4.08 1.60 -12.94
CA ILE A 8 3.59 1.32 -11.60
C ILE A 8 2.17 0.76 -11.65
N ARG A 9 1.31 1.31 -12.51
CA ARG A 9 -0.04 0.77 -12.67
C ARG A 9 -0.02 -0.67 -13.13
N LYS A 10 0.84 -1.01 -14.09
CA LYS A 10 0.98 -2.39 -14.56
C LYS A 10 1.43 -3.32 -13.44
N ILE A 11 2.41 -2.89 -12.64
CA ILE A 11 2.87 -3.68 -11.50
C ILE A 11 1.74 -3.83 -10.47
N ALA A 12 0.95 -2.79 -10.24
CA ALA A 12 -0.20 -2.86 -9.34
C ALA A 12 -1.22 -3.90 -9.84
N GLU A 13 -1.51 -3.93 -11.13
CA GLU A 13 -2.39 -4.93 -11.71
C GLU A 13 -1.84 -6.35 -11.54
N GLU A 14 -0.55 -6.54 -11.77
CA GLU A 14 0.11 -7.83 -11.56
C GLU A 14 0.07 -8.25 -10.09
N TRP A 15 0.28 -7.32 -9.17
CA TRP A 15 0.23 -7.61 -7.74
C TRP A 15 -1.19 -8.03 -7.31
N VAL A 16 -2.21 -7.33 -7.79
CA VAL A 16 -3.60 -7.68 -7.50
C VAL A 16 -3.90 -9.09 -8.00
N HIS A 17 -3.49 -9.40 -9.22
CA HIS A 17 -3.67 -10.74 -9.79
C HIS A 17 -2.93 -11.79 -8.97
N PHE A 18 -1.67 -11.53 -8.64
CA PHE A 18 -0.82 -12.44 -7.85
C PHE A 18 -1.46 -12.77 -6.49
N THR A 19 -1.93 -11.76 -5.77
CA THR A 19 -2.50 -11.97 -4.43
C THR A 19 -3.78 -12.78 -4.45
N GLY A 20 -4.49 -12.80 -5.56
CA GLY A 20 -5.70 -13.59 -5.72
C GLY A 20 -5.48 -15.04 -6.12
N LEU A 21 -4.24 -15.42 -6.45
CA LEU A 21 -3.92 -16.78 -6.88
C LEU A 21 -3.73 -17.72 -5.69
N ALA A 22 -4.05 -18.99 -5.89
CA ALA A 22 -3.82 -20.01 -4.87
C ALA A 22 -2.33 -20.12 -4.54
N VAL A 23 -2.01 -20.36 -3.27
CA VAL A 23 -0.62 -20.42 -2.78
C VAL A 23 0.20 -21.48 -3.50
N ASP A 24 -0.42 -22.57 -3.90
CA ASP A 24 0.24 -23.70 -4.56
C ASP A 24 0.14 -23.67 -6.09
N SER A 25 -0.35 -22.56 -6.69
CA SER A 25 -0.49 -22.49 -8.13
C SER A 25 0.87 -22.23 -8.81
N GLN A 26 1.06 -22.83 -9.98
CA GLN A 26 2.26 -22.59 -10.80
C GLN A 26 2.30 -21.16 -11.30
N GLU A 27 1.14 -20.59 -11.63
CA GLU A 27 1.05 -19.20 -12.09
C GLU A 27 1.56 -18.25 -11.01
N ARG A 28 1.18 -18.51 -9.74
CA ARG A 28 1.64 -17.69 -8.62
C ARG A 28 3.16 -17.77 -8.49
N ASP A 29 3.73 -18.98 -8.60
CA ASP A 29 5.18 -19.15 -8.52
C ASP A 29 5.91 -18.38 -9.63
N SER A 30 5.35 -18.35 -10.84
CA SER A 30 5.95 -17.63 -11.96
C SER A 30 5.88 -16.11 -11.81
N LEU A 31 4.97 -15.59 -10.96
CA LEU A 31 4.78 -14.17 -10.74
C LEU A 31 5.37 -13.67 -9.43
N VAL A 32 6.05 -14.54 -8.67
CA VAL A 32 6.57 -14.17 -7.34
C VAL A 32 7.53 -12.98 -7.40
N ARG A 33 8.19 -12.73 -8.54
CA ARG A 33 9.06 -11.57 -8.73
C ARG A 33 8.34 -10.24 -8.48
N VAL A 34 7.02 -10.23 -8.61
CA VAL A 34 6.25 -8.99 -8.40
C VAL A 34 6.38 -8.49 -6.97
N LEU A 35 6.60 -9.38 -6.01
CA LEU A 35 6.80 -9.00 -4.61
C LEU A 35 8.05 -8.14 -4.45
N ASP A 36 9.14 -8.50 -5.13
CA ASP A 36 10.37 -7.72 -5.09
C ASP A 36 10.18 -6.37 -5.80
N GLU A 37 9.48 -6.36 -6.94
CA GLU A 37 9.20 -5.12 -7.66
C GLU A 37 8.38 -4.15 -6.83
N VAL A 38 7.35 -4.65 -6.12
CA VAL A 38 6.53 -3.82 -5.23
C VAL A 38 7.35 -3.31 -4.06
N ASP A 39 8.16 -4.17 -3.44
CA ASP A 39 9.02 -3.76 -2.33
C ASP A 39 9.95 -2.63 -2.75
N ASP A 40 10.57 -2.74 -3.93
CA ASP A 40 11.44 -1.69 -4.44
C ASP A 40 10.69 -0.38 -4.66
N ILE A 41 9.51 -0.42 -5.28
CA ILE A 41 8.70 0.78 -5.51
C ILE A 41 8.36 1.47 -4.19
N ILE A 42 7.93 0.69 -3.20
CA ILE A 42 7.55 1.22 -1.90
C ILE A 42 8.76 1.86 -1.18
N ARG A 43 9.91 1.19 -1.20
CA ARG A 43 11.06 1.64 -0.41
C ARG A 43 11.85 2.77 -1.05
N LEU A 44 11.96 2.78 -2.38
CA LEU A 44 12.86 3.71 -3.06
C LEU A 44 12.32 5.13 -3.15
N SER A 45 11.01 5.33 -3.13
CA SER A 45 10.44 6.65 -3.34
C SER A 45 9.07 6.79 -2.66
N PRO A 46 8.87 7.87 -1.87
CA PRO A 46 7.52 8.12 -1.31
C PRO A 46 6.49 8.39 -2.40
N SER A 47 6.85 9.08 -3.48
CA SER A 47 5.90 9.35 -4.55
C SER A 47 5.54 8.10 -5.34
N GLY A 48 6.54 7.27 -5.68
CA GLY A 48 6.29 6.01 -6.38
C GLY A 48 5.50 5.01 -5.54
N GLY A 49 5.86 4.90 -4.27
CA GLY A 49 5.15 4.03 -3.33
C GLY A 49 3.70 4.44 -3.18
N TRP A 50 3.43 5.74 -3.05
CA TRP A 50 2.06 6.22 -2.93
C TRP A 50 1.27 6.02 -4.24
N MET A 51 1.90 6.21 -5.39
CA MET A 51 1.29 5.89 -6.68
C MET A 51 0.81 4.44 -6.75
N PHE A 52 1.63 3.51 -6.27
CA PHE A 52 1.28 2.10 -6.24
C PHE A 52 0.04 1.86 -5.34
N ILE A 53 0.07 2.38 -4.13
CA ILE A 53 -1.03 2.23 -3.17
C ILE A 53 -2.32 2.80 -3.76
N GLU A 54 -2.26 3.99 -4.35
CA GLU A 54 -3.42 4.62 -4.97
C GLU A 54 -3.92 3.85 -6.18
N ALA A 55 -3.02 3.30 -6.99
CA ALA A 55 -3.41 2.51 -8.16
C ALA A 55 -4.23 1.29 -7.72
N VAL A 56 -3.81 0.60 -6.67
CA VAL A 56 -4.55 -0.55 -6.13
C VAL A 56 -5.90 -0.10 -5.55
N ARG A 57 -5.91 0.98 -4.77
CA ARG A 57 -7.15 1.50 -4.15
C ARG A 57 -8.21 1.87 -5.18
N ARG A 58 -7.80 2.32 -6.35
CA ARG A 58 -8.72 2.74 -7.42
C ARG A 58 -9.26 1.59 -8.24
N MET A 59 -8.70 0.40 -8.08
CA MET A 59 -9.25 -0.78 -8.71
C MET A 59 -10.48 -1.26 -7.94
N ASN A 60 -11.39 -1.91 -8.62
CA ASN A 60 -12.56 -2.49 -7.97
C ASN A 60 -12.15 -3.82 -7.32
N VAL A 61 -11.57 -3.74 -6.14
CA VAL A 61 -11.04 -4.89 -5.42
C VAL A 61 -11.87 -5.18 -4.17
N ASP A 62 -11.82 -6.41 -3.68
CA ASP A 62 -12.60 -6.82 -2.51
C ASP A 62 -11.90 -6.46 -1.20
N ALA A 63 -12.60 -6.67 -0.08
CA ALA A 63 -12.10 -6.33 1.25
C ALA A 63 -10.86 -7.14 1.62
N SER A 64 -10.79 -8.40 1.19
CA SER A 64 -9.63 -9.25 1.46
C SER A 64 -8.36 -8.68 0.83
N LEU A 65 -8.47 -8.19 -0.41
CA LEU A 65 -7.34 -7.58 -1.09
C LEU A 65 -6.92 -6.28 -0.44
N LEU A 66 -7.88 -5.45 -0.01
CA LEU A 66 -7.57 -4.23 0.72
C LEU A 66 -6.87 -4.52 2.04
N SER A 67 -7.24 -5.60 2.74
CA SER A 67 -6.53 -6.03 3.94
C SER A 67 -5.09 -6.41 3.62
N ASN A 68 -4.85 -7.08 2.50
CA ASN A 68 -3.49 -7.43 2.06
C ASN A 68 -2.68 -6.17 1.71
N LEU A 69 -3.31 -5.18 1.09
CA LEU A 69 -2.66 -3.90 0.79
C LEU A 69 -2.25 -3.19 2.08
N ALA A 70 -3.12 -3.17 3.08
CA ALA A 70 -2.83 -2.53 4.36
C ALA A 70 -1.70 -3.27 5.11
N ALA A 71 -1.78 -4.59 5.17
CA ALA A 71 -0.84 -5.42 5.96
C ALA A 71 0.54 -5.54 5.32
N GLY A 72 0.68 -5.27 4.04
CA GLY A 72 1.95 -5.37 3.32
C GLY A 72 2.43 -4.00 2.84
N PRO A 73 2.07 -3.59 1.61
CA PRO A 73 2.64 -2.37 1.02
C PRO A 73 2.42 -1.11 1.84
N LEU A 74 1.24 -0.90 2.42
CA LEU A 74 0.99 0.32 3.20
C LEU A 74 1.80 0.35 4.49
N GLU A 75 1.89 -0.77 5.21
CA GLU A 75 2.73 -0.83 6.41
C GLU A 75 4.19 -0.56 6.07
N ASP A 76 4.71 -1.18 5.01
CA ASP A 76 6.09 -0.94 4.57
C ASP A 76 6.32 0.52 4.21
N TYR A 77 5.36 1.14 3.52
CA TYR A 77 5.39 2.56 3.19
C TYR A 77 5.49 3.42 4.46
N LEU A 78 4.67 3.12 5.45
CA LEU A 78 4.66 3.87 6.71
C LEU A 78 5.93 3.65 7.53
N ILE A 79 6.52 2.46 7.48
CA ILE A 79 7.79 2.19 8.16
C ILE A 79 8.91 3.02 7.55
N VAL A 80 9.00 3.05 6.22
CA VAL A 80 10.11 3.70 5.52
C VAL A 80 9.91 5.21 5.40
N HIS A 81 8.71 5.65 5.08
CA HIS A 81 8.42 7.05 4.75
C HIS A 81 7.51 7.75 5.76
N GLY A 82 7.05 7.05 6.80
CA GLY A 82 6.03 7.58 7.70
C GLY A 82 6.41 8.91 8.33
N ASP A 83 7.64 9.06 8.80
CA ASP A 83 8.06 10.31 9.45
C ASP A 83 7.93 11.51 8.52
N ALA A 84 8.28 11.34 7.24
CA ALA A 84 8.20 12.42 6.25
C ALA A 84 6.79 12.64 5.71
N GLU A 85 5.96 11.60 5.67
CA GLU A 85 4.70 11.63 4.93
C GLU A 85 3.44 11.65 5.80
N ILE A 86 3.58 11.45 7.11
CA ILE A 86 2.39 11.28 7.96
C ILE A 86 1.47 12.51 7.95
N LEU A 87 2.04 13.72 7.90
CA LEU A 87 1.21 14.93 7.87
C LEU A 87 0.33 14.97 6.62
N ARG A 88 0.89 14.60 5.47
CA ARG A 88 0.13 14.55 4.22
C ARG A 88 -0.98 13.51 4.31
N LEU A 89 -0.69 12.33 4.88
CA LEU A 89 -1.68 11.27 5.04
C LEU A 89 -2.78 11.65 6.02
N GLU A 90 -2.44 12.36 7.10
CA GLU A 90 -3.43 12.88 8.03
C GLU A 90 -4.42 13.80 7.33
N ASN A 91 -3.90 14.70 6.49
CA ASN A 91 -4.73 15.64 5.74
C ASN A 91 -5.63 14.93 4.73
N LEU A 92 -5.08 13.94 4.02
CA LEU A 92 -5.87 13.14 3.09
C LEU A 92 -6.96 12.33 3.81
N ALA A 93 -6.62 11.74 4.93
CA ALA A 93 -7.56 10.90 5.70
C ALA A 93 -8.78 11.68 6.19
N LYS A 94 -8.63 12.97 6.46
CA LYS A 94 -9.76 13.81 6.88
C LYS A 94 -10.87 13.85 5.83
N GLN A 95 -10.52 13.71 4.57
CA GLN A 95 -11.46 13.85 3.44
C GLN A 95 -11.73 12.52 2.73
N ASP A 96 -11.13 11.43 3.18
CA ASP A 96 -11.15 10.15 2.47
C ASP A 96 -11.44 9.01 3.43
N ARG A 97 -12.71 8.63 3.52
CA ARG A 97 -13.16 7.58 4.42
C ARG A 97 -12.48 6.23 4.10
N SER A 98 -12.32 5.92 2.81
CA SER A 98 -11.71 4.64 2.44
C SER A 98 -10.25 4.58 2.85
N LEU A 99 -9.54 5.73 2.84
CA LEU A 99 -8.18 5.79 3.37
C LEU A 99 -8.16 5.58 4.89
N ARG A 100 -9.10 6.17 5.62
CA ARG A 100 -9.20 5.93 7.06
C ARG A 100 -9.41 4.46 7.37
N GLU A 101 -10.29 3.80 6.63
CA GLU A 101 -10.53 2.37 6.79
C GLU A 101 -9.29 1.54 6.51
N LEU A 102 -8.54 1.90 5.46
CA LEU A 102 -7.30 1.23 5.11
C LEU A 102 -6.24 1.39 6.21
N LEU A 103 -6.05 2.62 6.69
CA LEU A 103 -5.11 2.90 7.79
C LEU A 103 -5.49 2.11 9.05
N GLY A 104 -6.78 1.96 9.31
CA GLY A 104 -7.27 1.20 10.46
C GLY A 104 -6.96 -0.29 10.42
N GLN A 105 -6.55 -0.80 9.28
CA GLN A 105 -6.20 -2.21 9.11
C GLN A 105 -4.69 -2.48 9.21
N THR A 106 -3.89 -1.43 9.42
CA THR A 106 -2.43 -1.58 9.56
C THR A 106 -2.06 -1.99 10.98
N TRP A 107 -0.86 -2.55 11.12
CA TRP A 107 -0.24 -2.87 12.39
C TRP A 107 1.02 -2.04 12.55
N LYS A 108 1.47 -1.85 13.79
CA LYS A 108 2.64 -1.03 14.10
C LYS A 108 3.92 -1.58 13.47
N ASN A 109 4.16 -2.85 13.64
CA ASN A 109 5.41 -3.48 13.20
C ASN A 109 6.63 -2.63 13.61
N SER A 110 7.47 -2.24 12.63
CA SER A 110 8.67 -1.44 12.87
C SER A 110 8.46 0.07 12.73
N MET A 111 7.20 0.53 12.70
CA MET A 111 6.94 1.98 12.69
C MET A 111 7.43 2.60 14.01
N SER A 112 7.85 3.88 13.94
CA SER A 112 8.12 4.63 15.17
C SER A 112 6.83 4.78 15.99
N ASP A 113 6.97 4.96 17.30
CA ASP A 113 5.82 5.18 18.18
C ASP A 113 5.01 6.40 17.74
N GLU A 114 5.70 7.46 17.32
CA GLU A 114 5.05 8.70 16.88
C GLU A 114 4.23 8.48 15.60
N VAL A 115 4.80 7.81 14.60
CA VAL A 115 4.08 7.50 13.35
C VAL A 115 2.87 6.63 13.66
N TRP A 116 3.05 5.59 14.46
CA TRP A 116 1.94 4.69 14.82
C TRP A 116 0.81 5.42 15.52
N ARG A 117 1.14 6.26 16.49
CA ARG A 117 0.14 7.07 17.21
C ARG A 117 -0.67 7.92 16.22
N ARG A 118 0.02 8.57 15.28
CA ARG A 118 -0.62 9.44 14.31
C ARG A 118 -1.47 8.68 13.30
N VAL A 119 -1.00 7.48 12.89
CA VAL A 119 -1.78 6.60 12.01
C VAL A 119 -3.08 6.19 12.69
N GLN A 120 -3.02 5.80 13.96
CA GLN A 120 -4.23 5.40 14.70
C GLN A 120 -5.22 6.55 14.81
N LEU A 121 -4.73 7.76 15.09
CA LEU A 121 -5.58 8.94 15.17
C LEU A 121 -6.18 9.29 13.80
N ALA A 122 -5.40 9.21 12.74
CA ALA A 122 -5.88 9.48 11.38
C ALA A 122 -6.97 8.49 10.97
N ALA A 123 -6.84 7.23 11.34
CA ALA A 123 -7.84 6.21 11.04
C ALA A 123 -9.20 6.50 11.69
N LYS A 124 -9.22 7.27 12.77
CA LYS A 124 -10.42 7.61 13.51
C LYS A 124 -10.94 9.02 13.21
N SER A 125 -10.20 9.78 12.39
CA SER A 125 -10.57 11.17 12.06
C SER A 125 -11.77 11.21 11.11
N GLY A 126 -12.39 12.35 11.00
CA GLY A 126 -13.49 12.51 10.04
C GLY A 126 -14.71 13.14 10.60
#